data_09cf1322b034ad2b923add88fd10bee1
#
_entry.id   09cf1322b034ad2b923add88fd10bee1
#
_cell.length_a   1.000
_cell.length_b   1.000
_cell.length_c   1.000
_cell.angle_alpha   90.00
_cell.angle_beta   90.00
_cell.angle_gamma   90.00
#
_symmetry.space_group_name_H-M   'P 1'
#
loop_
_entity.id
_entity.type
_entity.pdbx_description
1 polymer ?
#
loop_
_entity_poly.entity_id
_entity_poly.type
_entity_poly.pdbx_seq_one_letter_code
_entity_poly.pdbx_strand_id
1 'polypeptide(L)'
;MKKYILGGIAAVLIVIGCMWVAKGHNCKKENTAVAVSANDDNSQFVTLTDVVPDVILEIRYFSTYNFAGQRIDGYEQPIALLTKAAADSLKAVSDDVKAQGYRLKIYDAYRPQKAVDHFVRWASDLSATEMKPYFYPDLDKSVLFKQEYIAEKSGHTRGSTVDLTLFDMNTEKELDMGGTFDWFGPESHPDFCGNLDTGEYTGDNQLSPKGRSITAEQFAHRLILRKAMLAHGFKPFPTEWWHFTLKDEPFPDTYFNFPVKQK
;
A
#
# COMPACT_ATOMS: atom_id res chain seq x y z
N MET A 1 -30.55 -57.54 4.01
CA MET A 1 -31.45 -57.86 5.16
C MET A 1 -31.36 -56.75 6.21
N LYS A 2 -32.52 -56.16 6.48
CA LYS A 2 -32.97 -55.57 7.76
C LYS A 2 -32.12 -54.39 8.35
N LYS A 3 -32.61 -53.28 8.88
CA LYS A 3 -34.02 -52.82 9.19
C LYS A 3 -33.93 -51.31 9.44
N TYR A 4 -34.95 -50.59 9.01
CA TYR A 4 -35.32 -49.21 9.39
C TYR A 4 -35.79 -49.17 10.85
N ILE A 5 -35.52 -48.11 11.60
CA ILE A 5 -36.34 -47.66 12.70
C ILE A 5 -36.54 -46.16 12.57
N LEU A 6 -37.81 -45.78 12.37
CA LEU A 6 -38.40 -44.44 12.55
C LEU A 6 -38.72 -44.22 14.03
N GLY A 7 -38.59 -43.00 14.47
CA GLY A 7 -39.27 -42.47 15.67
C GLY A 7 -39.01 -40.96 15.68
N GLY A 8 -39.93 -40.12 15.50
CA GLY A 8 -41.21 -39.92 16.13
C GLY A 8 -41.21 -38.55 16.79
N ILE A 9 -41.84 -37.57 16.14
CA ILE A 9 -41.98 -36.16 16.50
C ILE A 9 -42.88 -36.00 17.72
N ALA A 10 -42.56 -35.10 18.65
CA ALA A 10 -43.54 -34.49 19.54
C ALA A 10 -43.32 -32.97 19.61
N ALA A 11 -44.22 -32.23 18.98
CA ALA A 11 -44.33 -30.77 19.13
C ALA A 11 -45.15 -30.48 20.39
N VAL A 12 -44.63 -29.61 21.26
CA VAL A 12 -45.40 -29.04 22.38
C VAL A 12 -45.53 -27.54 22.13
N LEU A 13 -46.76 -27.16 21.79
CA LEU A 13 -47.18 -25.74 21.77
C LEU A 13 -47.54 -25.32 23.19
N ILE A 14 -46.88 -24.34 23.74
CA ILE A 14 -47.30 -23.63 24.96
C ILE A 14 -47.69 -22.21 24.55
N VAL A 15 -48.97 -21.93 24.58
CA VAL A 15 -49.57 -20.59 24.53
C VAL A 15 -49.56 -20.05 25.97
N ILE A 16 -48.88 -18.92 26.20
CA ILE A 16 -49.02 -18.13 27.42
C ILE A 16 -49.39 -16.71 27.06
N GLY A 17 -50.49 -16.29 27.63
CA GLY A 17 -51.20 -15.07 27.34
C GLY A 17 -50.49 -13.78 27.80
N CYS A 18 -50.89 -12.73 27.14
CA CYS A 18 -50.54 -11.32 27.41
C CYS A 18 -51.08 -10.84 28.75
N MET A 19 -50.23 -10.24 29.55
CA MET A 19 -50.63 -9.22 30.52
C MET A 19 -49.79 -7.97 30.28
N TRP A 20 -50.45 -6.94 29.78
CA TRP A 20 -49.86 -5.60 29.68
C TRP A 20 -49.76 -4.96 31.06
N VAL A 21 -48.52 -4.61 31.47
CA VAL A 21 -48.31 -3.65 32.57
C VAL A 21 -47.49 -2.49 31.98
N ALA A 22 -48.14 -1.38 31.76
CA ALA A 22 -47.46 -0.13 31.39
C ALA A 22 -46.68 0.40 32.60
N LYS A 23 -45.36 0.29 32.58
CA LYS A 23 -44.44 1.06 33.41
C LYS A 23 -43.64 1.97 32.53
N GLY A 24 -43.79 3.28 32.77
CA GLY A 24 -43.01 4.31 32.10
C GLY A 24 -41.49 4.08 32.28
N HIS A 25 -40.79 3.85 31.20
CA HIS A 25 -39.34 3.81 31.17
C HIS A 25 -38.82 5.14 30.70
N ASN A 26 -38.19 5.86 31.64
CA ASN A 26 -37.27 6.94 31.33
C ASN A 26 -36.18 6.40 30.39
N CYS A 27 -36.27 6.72 29.12
CA CYS A 27 -35.22 6.44 28.13
C CYS A 27 -34.02 7.33 28.45
N LYS A 28 -33.11 6.89 29.32
CA LYS A 28 -31.77 7.43 29.35
C LYS A 28 -31.14 7.04 28.00
N LYS A 29 -30.85 8.03 27.16
CA LYS A 29 -29.96 7.85 26.02
C LYS A 29 -28.59 7.49 26.59
N GLU A 30 -28.28 6.20 26.70
CA GLU A 30 -26.92 5.73 26.81
C GLU A 30 -26.21 6.12 25.49
N ASN A 31 -25.31 7.09 25.59
CA ASN A 31 -24.31 7.33 24.57
C ASN A 31 -23.38 6.11 24.57
N THR A 32 -23.75 5.03 23.92
CA THR A 32 -22.84 3.95 23.60
C THR A 32 -21.84 4.52 22.59
N ALA A 33 -20.67 4.94 23.07
CA ALA A 33 -19.54 5.13 22.19
C ALA A 33 -19.35 3.81 21.42
N VAL A 34 -19.57 3.86 20.11
CA VAL A 34 -19.30 2.71 19.24
C VAL A 34 -17.81 2.41 19.40
N ALA A 35 -17.48 1.25 19.94
CA ALA A 35 -16.10 0.82 20.05
C ALA A 35 -15.49 0.79 18.64
N VAL A 36 -14.47 1.62 18.42
CA VAL A 36 -13.72 1.63 17.17
C VAL A 36 -13.09 0.26 17.01
N SER A 37 -13.27 -0.37 15.86
CA SER A 37 -12.60 -1.63 15.53
C SER A 37 -11.08 -1.43 15.66
N ALA A 38 -10.34 -2.43 16.15
CA ALA A 38 -8.89 -2.36 16.23
C ALA A 38 -8.24 -2.03 14.87
N ASN A 39 -8.88 -2.41 13.77
CA ASN A 39 -8.44 -2.13 12.41
C ASN A 39 -8.76 -0.70 11.94
N ASP A 40 -9.54 0.06 12.71
CA ASP A 40 -9.89 1.46 12.43
C ASP A 40 -9.20 2.42 13.42
N ASP A 41 -8.41 1.93 14.37
CA ASP A 41 -7.63 2.75 15.30
C ASP A 41 -6.39 3.35 14.60
N ASN A 42 -6.41 4.63 14.34
CA ASN A 42 -5.31 5.37 13.75
C ASN A 42 -4.48 6.16 14.77
N SER A 43 -4.61 5.89 16.07
CA SER A 43 -3.95 6.67 17.14
C SER A 43 -2.42 6.70 17.03
N GLN A 44 -1.82 5.63 16.48
CA GLN A 44 -0.38 5.48 16.28
C GLN A 44 0.12 5.97 14.90
N PHE A 45 -0.77 6.56 14.10
CA PHE A 45 -0.41 7.10 12.79
C PHE A 45 -0.22 8.62 12.87
N VAL A 46 0.64 9.14 12.03
CA VAL A 46 0.91 10.56 11.86
C VAL A 46 0.80 10.96 10.39
N THR A 47 0.48 12.22 10.13
CA THR A 47 0.60 12.80 8.79
C THR A 47 2.08 13.05 8.53
N LEU A 48 2.60 12.53 7.42
CA LEU A 48 4.04 12.57 7.14
C LEU A 48 4.57 14.00 7.04
N THR A 49 3.79 14.95 6.53
CA THR A 49 4.19 16.37 6.45
C THR A 49 4.37 17.04 7.81
N ASP A 50 3.80 16.48 8.88
CA ASP A 50 4.03 17.00 10.25
C ASP A 50 5.40 16.59 10.79
N VAL A 51 6.00 15.51 10.24
CA VAL A 51 7.30 14.94 10.64
C VAL A 51 8.39 15.32 9.66
N VAL A 52 8.10 15.35 8.36
CA VAL A 52 8.98 15.72 7.24
C VAL A 52 8.31 16.84 6.44
N PRO A 53 8.42 18.12 6.89
CA PRO A 53 7.61 19.21 6.31
C PRO A 53 7.92 19.55 4.85
N ASP A 54 9.11 19.19 4.37
CA ASP A 54 9.55 19.47 3.00
C ASP A 54 9.41 18.27 2.05
N VAL A 55 8.75 17.19 2.50
CA VAL A 55 8.43 16.05 1.63
C VAL A 55 7.49 16.47 0.50
N ILE A 56 7.72 15.93 -0.68
CA ILE A 56 6.86 16.15 -1.84
C ILE A 56 5.85 15.00 -1.89
N LEU A 57 4.57 15.34 -1.99
CA LEU A 57 3.49 14.33 -2.09
C LEU A 57 2.94 14.30 -3.51
N GLU A 58 2.99 13.14 -4.14
CA GLU A 58 2.29 12.81 -5.39
C GLU A 58 1.50 11.52 -5.18
N ILE A 59 0.50 11.58 -4.30
CA ILE A 59 -0.27 10.39 -3.89
C ILE A 59 -1.06 9.86 -5.09
N ARG A 60 -0.51 8.81 -5.72
CA ARG A 60 -0.99 8.27 -7.01
C ARG A 60 -2.41 7.72 -6.90
N TYR A 61 -2.75 7.10 -5.80
CA TYR A 61 -4.06 6.47 -5.61
C TYR A 61 -5.18 7.44 -5.21
N PHE A 62 -4.82 8.67 -4.83
CA PHE A 62 -5.79 9.77 -4.74
C PHE A 62 -6.12 10.36 -6.12
N SER A 63 -5.18 10.32 -7.05
CA SER A 63 -5.37 10.79 -8.43
C SER A 63 -5.93 9.69 -9.34
N THR A 64 -6.19 10.03 -10.61
CA THR A 64 -6.55 9.07 -11.65
C THR A 64 -5.34 8.54 -12.43
N TYR A 65 -4.13 9.08 -12.18
CA TYR A 65 -2.91 8.63 -12.83
C TYR A 65 -2.26 7.48 -12.02
N ASN A 66 -2.90 6.32 -12.11
CA ASN A 66 -2.46 5.05 -11.55
C ASN A 66 -2.91 3.91 -12.50
N PHE A 67 -2.52 2.68 -12.23
CA PHE A 67 -2.80 1.54 -13.11
C PHE A 67 -4.30 1.23 -13.28
N ALA A 68 -5.16 1.68 -12.35
CA ALA A 68 -6.61 1.48 -12.43
C ALA A 68 -7.34 2.61 -13.19
N GLY A 69 -6.67 3.76 -13.44
CA GLY A 69 -7.25 4.89 -14.16
C GLY A 69 -8.30 5.68 -13.37
N GLN A 70 -8.42 5.46 -12.08
CA GLN A 70 -9.43 6.09 -11.22
C GLN A 70 -8.89 6.29 -9.80
N ARG A 71 -9.54 7.20 -9.03
CA ARG A 71 -9.21 7.33 -7.61
C ARG A 71 -9.58 6.05 -6.87
N ILE A 72 -8.67 5.57 -6.04
CA ILE A 72 -8.80 4.33 -5.31
C ILE A 72 -9.60 4.54 -4.02
N ASP A 73 -10.44 3.57 -3.67
CA ASP A 73 -11.26 3.61 -2.47
C ASP A 73 -10.43 3.83 -1.21
N GLY A 74 -10.92 4.71 -0.33
CA GLY A 74 -10.26 5.00 0.93
C GLY A 74 -9.25 6.15 0.88
N TYR A 75 -8.86 6.65 -0.27
CA TYR A 75 -8.06 7.87 -0.39
C TYR A 75 -8.99 9.09 -0.45
N GLU A 76 -9.24 9.73 0.70
CA GLU A 76 -10.11 10.89 0.81
C GLU A 76 -9.34 12.22 0.66
N GLN A 77 -8.04 12.22 0.94
CA GLN A 77 -7.14 13.37 0.77
C GLN A 77 -5.79 12.93 0.17
N PRO A 78 -5.07 13.83 -0.54
CA PRO A 78 -3.76 13.56 -1.13
C PRO A 78 -2.63 13.69 -0.09
N ILE A 79 -2.72 12.96 1.01
CA ILE A 79 -1.75 12.97 2.10
C ILE A 79 -1.13 11.58 2.30
N ALA A 80 0.04 11.55 2.92
CA ALA A 80 0.71 10.33 3.35
C ALA A 80 0.55 10.14 4.85
N LEU A 81 0.04 8.99 5.27
CA LEU A 81 -0.03 8.57 6.67
C LEU A 81 0.97 7.43 6.89
N LEU A 82 1.68 7.45 8.00
CA LEU A 82 2.56 6.34 8.42
C LEU A 82 2.40 6.11 9.93
N THR A 83 2.78 4.92 10.40
CA THR A 83 3.01 4.74 11.83
C THR A 83 4.09 5.71 12.28
N LYS A 84 3.99 6.19 13.53
CA LYS A 84 4.98 7.12 14.08
C LYS A 84 6.41 6.58 13.93
N ALA A 85 6.64 5.29 14.20
CA ALA A 85 7.95 4.65 14.07
C ALA A 85 8.50 4.72 12.62
N ALA A 86 7.66 4.46 11.62
CA ALA A 86 8.07 4.55 10.23
C ALA A 86 8.32 6.00 9.80
N ALA A 87 7.49 6.95 10.27
CA ALA A 87 7.69 8.37 9.98
C ALA A 87 8.98 8.93 10.61
N ASP A 88 9.29 8.55 11.86
CA ASP A 88 10.53 8.96 12.53
C ASP A 88 11.78 8.40 11.79
N SER A 89 11.74 7.14 11.35
CA SER A 89 12.82 6.55 10.52
C SER A 89 12.92 7.23 9.16
N LEU A 90 11.79 7.56 8.53
CA LEU A 90 11.79 8.24 7.24
C LEU A 90 12.28 9.69 7.35
N LYS A 91 12.08 10.34 8.51
CA LYS A 91 12.69 11.64 8.81
C LYS A 91 14.22 11.56 8.75
N ALA A 92 14.82 10.52 9.33
CA ALA A 92 16.27 10.33 9.28
C ALA A 92 16.76 10.07 7.83
N VAL A 93 16.00 9.31 7.03
CA VAL A 93 16.27 9.17 5.58
C VAL A 93 16.24 10.53 4.91
N SER A 94 15.20 11.34 5.19
CA SER A 94 15.06 12.68 4.60
C SER A 94 16.23 13.59 4.93
N ASP A 95 16.70 13.58 6.18
CA ASP A 95 17.85 14.40 6.59
C ASP A 95 19.15 13.96 5.89
N ASP A 96 19.34 12.65 5.72
CA ASP A 96 20.52 12.08 5.04
C ASP A 96 20.55 12.43 3.54
N VAL A 97 19.43 12.22 2.83
CA VAL A 97 19.39 12.55 1.39
C VAL A 97 19.39 14.06 1.13
N LYS A 98 18.86 14.85 2.07
CA LYS A 98 18.90 16.32 1.99
C LYS A 98 20.31 16.87 2.07
N ALA A 99 21.16 16.27 2.88
CA ALA A 99 22.59 16.61 2.92
C ALA A 99 23.31 16.33 1.59
N GLN A 100 22.74 15.47 0.75
CA GLN A 100 23.22 15.12 -0.59
C GLN A 100 22.56 15.94 -1.71
N GLY A 101 21.65 16.86 -1.39
CA GLY A 101 20.96 17.72 -2.36
C GLY A 101 19.61 17.16 -2.84
N TYR A 102 19.04 16.19 -2.15
CA TYR A 102 17.77 15.56 -2.55
C TYR A 102 16.65 15.79 -1.53
N ARG A 103 15.42 15.69 -1.97
CA ARG A 103 14.22 15.59 -1.14
C ARG A 103 13.50 14.28 -1.43
N LEU A 104 12.75 13.80 -0.46
CA LEU A 104 11.85 12.65 -0.68
C LEU A 104 10.60 13.09 -1.44
N LYS A 105 10.18 12.26 -2.38
CA LYS A 105 8.89 12.36 -3.07
C LYS A 105 8.12 11.05 -2.89
N ILE A 106 6.91 11.13 -2.34
CA ILE A 106 6.09 9.99 -1.94
C ILE A 106 4.99 9.75 -2.96
N TYR A 107 4.86 8.51 -3.40
CA TYR A 107 3.78 8.04 -4.28
C TYR A 107 2.65 7.37 -3.49
N ASP A 108 3.00 6.59 -2.46
CA ASP A 108 2.06 5.97 -1.53
C ASP A 108 2.71 5.72 -0.17
N ALA A 109 1.85 5.59 0.87
CA ALA A 109 2.28 5.28 2.22
C ALA A 109 1.29 4.29 2.85
N TYR A 110 0.61 4.61 3.96
CA TYR A 110 -0.48 3.78 4.44
C TYR A 110 -1.58 3.67 3.37
N ARG A 111 -1.96 2.43 3.06
CA ARG A 111 -3.02 2.05 2.12
C ARG A 111 -4.08 1.26 2.86
N PRO A 112 -5.32 1.73 3.00
CA PRO A 112 -6.36 1.00 3.71
C PRO A 112 -6.73 -0.31 3.00
N GLN A 113 -7.22 -1.32 3.73
CA GLN A 113 -7.62 -2.61 3.15
C GLN A 113 -8.65 -2.42 2.02
N LYS A 114 -9.60 -1.49 2.16
CA LYS A 114 -10.57 -1.18 1.10
C LYS A 114 -9.94 -0.76 -0.24
N ALA A 115 -8.73 -0.16 -0.20
CA ALA A 115 -7.98 0.16 -1.42
C ALA A 115 -7.40 -1.10 -2.06
N VAL A 116 -6.88 -2.02 -1.26
CA VAL A 116 -6.41 -3.34 -1.73
C VAL A 116 -7.57 -4.13 -2.34
N ASP A 117 -8.73 -4.12 -1.70
CA ASP A 117 -9.95 -4.76 -2.21
C ASP A 117 -10.40 -4.11 -3.54
N HIS A 118 -10.18 -2.80 -3.72
CA HIS A 118 -10.42 -2.11 -4.99
C HIS A 118 -9.48 -2.63 -6.09
N PHE A 119 -8.19 -2.82 -5.79
CA PHE A 119 -7.23 -3.40 -6.75
C PHE A 119 -7.65 -4.79 -7.18
N VAL A 120 -8.10 -5.62 -6.25
CA VAL A 120 -8.61 -6.97 -6.53
C VAL A 120 -9.82 -6.92 -7.46
N ARG A 121 -10.80 -6.03 -7.19
CA ARG A 121 -11.98 -5.86 -8.06
C ARG A 121 -11.58 -5.37 -9.45
N TRP A 122 -10.71 -4.36 -9.53
CA TRP A 122 -10.19 -3.86 -10.80
C TRP A 122 -9.45 -4.95 -11.60
N ALA A 123 -8.60 -5.74 -10.96
CA ALA A 123 -7.84 -6.80 -11.63
C ALA A 123 -8.75 -7.93 -12.13
N SER A 124 -9.88 -8.18 -11.46
CA SER A 124 -10.89 -9.17 -11.86
C SER A 124 -11.72 -8.71 -13.06
N ASP A 125 -11.83 -7.40 -13.33
CA ASP A 125 -12.46 -6.87 -14.53
C ASP A 125 -11.45 -6.84 -15.68
N LEU A 126 -11.42 -7.88 -16.49
CA LEU A 126 -10.50 -8.00 -17.61
C LEU A 126 -10.71 -6.96 -18.72
N SER A 127 -11.85 -6.24 -18.72
CA SER A 127 -12.16 -5.21 -19.71
C SER A 127 -11.56 -3.84 -19.36
N ALA A 128 -11.27 -3.56 -18.09
CA ALA A 128 -10.69 -2.29 -17.62
C ALA A 128 -9.18 -2.23 -17.94
N THR A 129 -8.84 -1.82 -19.16
CA THR A 129 -7.47 -1.84 -19.69
C THR A 129 -6.97 -0.47 -20.18
N GLU A 130 -7.65 0.60 -19.82
CA GLU A 130 -7.37 1.98 -20.28
C GLU A 130 -5.94 2.42 -19.95
N MET A 131 -5.44 1.99 -18.79
CA MET A 131 -4.11 2.35 -18.32
C MET A 131 -3.02 1.32 -18.68
N LYS A 132 -3.39 0.25 -19.39
CA LYS A 132 -2.44 -0.79 -19.84
C LYS A 132 -1.23 -0.23 -20.59
N PRO A 133 -1.38 0.72 -21.55
CA PRO A 133 -0.23 1.25 -22.28
C PRO A 133 0.83 1.95 -21.41
N TYR A 134 0.43 2.41 -20.23
CA TYR A 134 1.27 3.21 -19.32
C TYR A 134 1.92 2.39 -18.21
N PHE A 135 1.27 1.29 -17.78
CA PHE A 135 1.71 0.54 -16.59
C PHE A 135 2.05 -0.93 -16.87
N TYR A 136 1.38 -1.59 -17.84
CA TYR A 136 1.58 -3.04 -18.11
C TYR A 136 1.38 -3.40 -19.60
N PRO A 137 2.04 -2.69 -20.54
CA PRO A 137 1.78 -2.87 -21.97
C PRO A 137 2.07 -4.29 -22.48
N ASP A 138 2.98 -5.00 -21.82
CA ASP A 138 3.45 -6.31 -22.23
C ASP A 138 2.74 -7.45 -21.52
N LEU A 139 1.89 -7.17 -20.53
CA LEU A 139 1.19 -8.20 -19.78
C LEU A 139 -0.28 -8.30 -20.19
N ASP A 140 -0.79 -9.51 -20.21
CA ASP A 140 -2.24 -9.72 -20.18
C ASP A 140 -2.76 -9.51 -18.78
N LYS A 141 -3.90 -8.80 -18.64
CA LYS A 141 -4.46 -8.49 -17.32
C LYS A 141 -4.81 -9.74 -16.52
N SER A 142 -5.14 -10.84 -17.18
CA SER A 142 -5.47 -12.13 -16.55
C SER A 142 -4.30 -12.77 -15.78
N VAL A 143 -3.06 -12.33 -16.01
CA VAL A 143 -1.89 -12.89 -15.32
C VAL A 143 -1.47 -12.10 -14.07
N LEU A 144 -2.07 -10.93 -13.80
CA LEU A 144 -1.59 -10.01 -12.76
C LEU A 144 -1.61 -10.62 -11.36
N PHE A 145 -2.64 -11.40 -11.00
CA PHE A 145 -2.66 -12.16 -9.74
C PHE A 145 -1.63 -13.28 -9.72
N LYS A 146 -1.53 -14.06 -10.82
CA LYS A 146 -0.62 -15.20 -10.89
C LYS A 146 0.84 -14.78 -10.80
N GLN A 147 1.16 -13.58 -11.27
CA GLN A 147 2.51 -13.01 -11.25
C GLN A 147 2.72 -12.04 -10.07
N GLU A 148 1.81 -12.04 -9.11
CA GLU A 148 1.90 -11.31 -7.84
C GLU A 148 1.99 -9.78 -7.96
N TYR A 149 1.62 -9.19 -9.12
CA TYR A 149 1.50 -7.73 -9.27
C TYR A 149 0.33 -7.18 -8.46
N ILE A 150 -0.74 -7.97 -8.27
CA ILE A 150 -1.87 -7.65 -7.42
C ILE A 150 -2.01 -8.75 -6.36
N ALA A 151 -2.14 -8.35 -5.10
CA ALA A 151 -2.29 -9.25 -3.96
C ALA A 151 -3.48 -8.85 -3.10
N GLU A 152 -4.05 -9.81 -2.36
CA GLU A 152 -5.18 -9.59 -1.43
C GLU A 152 -4.75 -8.94 -0.10
N LYS A 153 -3.44 -8.90 0.16
CA LYS A 153 -2.83 -8.28 1.35
C LYS A 153 -1.64 -7.44 0.95
N SER A 154 -1.47 -6.31 1.60
CA SER A 154 -0.37 -5.38 1.32
C SER A 154 0.39 -4.99 2.58
N GLY A 155 1.71 -4.83 2.46
CA GLY A 155 2.54 -4.24 3.51
C GLY A 155 2.10 -2.83 3.90
N HIS A 156 1.64 -2.04 2.92
CA HIS A 156 1.14 -0.69 3.13
C HIS A 156 -0.03 -0.62 4.12
N THR A 157 -0.88 -1.65 4.14
CA THR A 157 -2.05 -1.72 5.01
C THR A 157 -1.66 -1.84 6.49
N ARG A 158 -0.41 -2.21 6.80
CA ARG A 158 0.15 -2.24 8.15
C ARG A 158 0.74 -0.89 8.60
N GLY A 159 0.81 0.10 7.70
CA GLY A 159 1.17 1.48 8.01
C GLY A 159 2.66 1.78 8.13
N SER A 160 3.55 0.82 7.81
CA SER A 160 5.00 1.02 7.91
C SER A 160 5.73 0.78 6.59
N THR A 161 4.99 0.80 5.49
CA THR A 161 5.50 0.68 4.12
C THR A 161 5.30 2.00 3.37
N VAL A 162 6.27 2.35 2.54
CA VAL A 162 6.25 3.58 1.74
C VAL A 162 6.79 3.31 0.35
N ASP A 163 6.14 3.90 -0.67
CA ASP A 163 6.59 3.97 -2.06
C ASP A 163 7.08 5.38 -2.35
N LEU A 164 8.34 5.51 -2.76
CA LEU A 164 8.97 6.82 -2.87
C LEU A 164 10.09 6.85 -3.91
N THR A 165 10.48 8.09 -4.25
CA THR A 165 11.64 8.41 -5.07
C THR A 165 12.39 9.61 -4.50
N LEU A 166 13.46 10.03 -5.18
CA LEU A 166 14.23 11.22 -4.88
C LEU A 166 13.91 12.35 -5.85
N PHE A 167 13.92 13.57 -5.32
CA PHE A 167 13.75 14.81 -6.08
C PHE A 167 15.03 15.65 -5.92
N ASP A 168 15.69 15.98 -7.01
CA ASP A 168 16.90 16.79 -7.03
C ASP A 168 16.56 18.27 -6.83
N MET A 169 17.10 18.87 -5.77
CA MET A 169 16.86 20.27 -5.42
C MET A 169 17.53 21.26 -6.36
N ASN A 170 18.57 20.86 -7.10
CA ASN A 170 19.27 21.74 -8.01
C ASN A 170 18.57 21.84 -9.37
N THR A 171 18.09 20.69 -9.87
CA THR A 171 17.39 20.64 -11.17
C THR A 171 15.88 20.83 -11.02
N GLU A 172 15.35 20.79 -9.79
CA GLU A 172 13.93 20.83 -9.48
C GLU A 172 13.14 19.74 -10.22
N LYS A 173 13.72 18.55 -10.33
CA LYS A 173 13.12 17.39 -11.00
C LYS A 173 13.25 16.13 -10.16
N GLU A 174 12.32 15.21 -10.38
CA GLU A 174 12.45 13.83 -9.91
C GLU A 174 13.67 13.18 -10.56
N LEU A 175 14.43 12.39 -9.79
CA LEU A 175 15.50 11.59 -10.36
C LEU A 175 14.92 10.52 -11.28
N ASP A 176 15.51 10.41 -12.46
CA ASP A 176 15.15 9.37 -13.41
C ASP A 176 15.66 8.00 -12.90
N MET A 177 14.74 7.14 -12.50
CA MET A 177 15.01 5.80 -12.00
C MET A 177 14.96 4.73 -13.12
N GLY A 178 14.75 5.14 -14.38
CA GLY A 178 14.67 4.23 -15.53
C GLY A 178 13.36 3.45 -15.65
N GLY A 179 12.35 3.84 -14.89
CA GLY A 179 11.02 3.25 -14.93
C GLY A 179 10.05 4.02 -14.05
N THR A 180 8.79 4.09 -14.45
CA THR A 180 7.75 4.78 -13.66
C THR A 180 7.34 3.93 -12.46
N PHE A 181 6.85 4.61 -11.44
CA PHE A 181 6.12 3.96 -10.33
C PHE A 181 4.96 3.10 -10.87
N ASP A 182 4.72 1.94 -10.26
CA ASP A 182 3.70 0.96 -10.66
C ASP A 182 3.89 0.37 -12.07
N TRP A 183 5.09 0.38 -12.62
CA TRP A 183 5.35 -0.37 -13.84
C TRP A 183 5.38 -1.88 -13.54
N PHE A 184 4.49 -2.66 -14.17
CA PHE A 184 4.43 -4.11 -14.04
C PHE A 184 5.36 -4.77 -15.04
N GLY A 185 6.56 -5.09 -14.56
CA GLY A 185 7.60 -5.70 -15.36
C GLY A 185 8.92 -5.81 -14.61
N PRO A 186 9.85 -6.64 -15.12
CA PRO A 186 11.16 -6.83 -14.49
C PRO A 186 12.01 -5.55 -14.43
N GLU A 187 11.69 -4.55 -15.26
CA GLU A 187 12.33 -3.24 -15.23
C GLU A 187 12.13 -2.51 -13.90
N SER A 188 11.12 -2.89 -13.12
CA SER A 188 10.87 -2.36 -11.76
C SER A 188 11.74 -3.00 -10.69
N HIS A 189 12.37 -4.13 -10.96
CA HIS A 189 13.22 -4.80 -9.98
C HIS A 189 14.42 -3.93 -9.62
N PRO A 190 14.80 -3.82 -8.33
CA PRO A 190 15.91 -2.98 -7.91
C PRO A 190 17.25 -3.35 -8.54
N ASP A 191 17.46 -4.65 -8.84
CA ASP A 191 18.66 -5.23 -9.45
C ASP A 191 18.62 -5.26 -10.97
N PHE A 192 17.55 -4.74 -11.59
CA PHE A 192 17.46 -4.71 -13.04
C PHE A 192 18.63 -3.97 -13.67
N CYS A 193 19.36 -4.62 -14.57
CA CYS A 193 20.60 -4.17 -15.22
C CYS A 193 21.80 -3.97 -14.27
N GLY A 194 21.79 -4.53 -13.05
CA GLY A 194 22.93 -4.37 -12.14
C GLY A 194 22.98 -5.38 -11.01
N ASN A 195 24.03 -5.29 -10.23
CA ASN A 195 24.27 -6.11 -9.05
C ASN A 195 24.17 -5.24 -7.79
N LEU A 196 23.20 -5.55 -6.90
CA LEU A 196 22.97 -4.77 -5.68
C LEU A 196 24.04 -4.94 -4.60
N ASP A 197 24.75 -6.07 -4.60
CA ASP A 197 25.79 -6.36 -3.59
C ASP A 197 27.09 -5.60 -3.90
N THR A 198 27.46 -5.53 -5.19
CA THR A 198 28.66 -4.82 -5.64
C THR A 198 28.39 -3.38 -6.03
N GLY A 199 27.13 -3.03 -6.32
CA GLY A 199 26.73 -1.73 -6.88
C GLY A 199 27.13 -1.57 -8.34
N GLU A 200 27.52 -2.64 -9.03
CA GLU A 200 27.98 -2.61 -10.42
C GLU A 200 26.82 -2.63 -11.40
N TYR A 201 26.84 -1.72 -12.37
CA TYR A 201 25.95 -1.77 -13.51
C TYR A 201 26.45 -2.79 -14.53
N THR A 202 25.62 -3.79 -14.85
CA THR A 202 25.98 -4.89 -15.78
C THR A 202 25.39 -4.71 -17.17
N GLY A 203 24.31 -3.93 -17.29
CA GLY A 203 23.52 -3.79 -18.51
C GLY A 203 22.69 -5.03 -18.85
N ASP A 204 22.62 -6.02 -17.96
CA ASP A 204 21.85 -7.25 -18.21
C ASP A 204 20.34 -6.95 -18.15
N ASN A 205 19.68 -7.10 -19.29
CA ASN A 205 18.25 -6.87 -19.47
C ASN A 205 17.52 -8.08 -20.05
N GLN A 206 18.10 -9.28 -19.93
CA GLN A 206 17.54 -10.50 -20.53
C GLN A 206 16.13 -10.83 -20.07
N LEU A 207 15.75 -10.39 -18.87
CA LEU A 207 14.40 -10.58 -18.34
C LEU A 207 13.36 -9.65 -18.95
N SER A 208 13.77 -8.57 -19.63
CA SER A 208 12.83 -7.62 -20.25
C SER A 208 12.17 -8.20 -21.50
N PRO A 209 10.82 -8.28 -21.56
CA PRO A 209 10.10 -8.85 -22.72
C PRO A 209 10.34 -8.11 -24.03
N LYS A 210 10.72 -6.84 -23.96
CA LYS A 210 10.97 -5.96 -25.12
C LYS A 210 12.44 -5.51 -25.24
N GLY A 211 13.34 -6.15 -24.49
CA GLY A 211 14.75 -5.77 -24.47
C GLY A 211 14.97 -4.34 -23.95
N ARG A 212 14.04 -3.83 -23.13
CA ARG A 212 14.23 -2.53 -22.46
C ARG A 212 15.40 -2.63 -21.49
N SER A 213 16.11 -1.54 -21.30
CA SER A 213 17.17 -1.45 -20.28
C SER A 213 17.09 -0.10 -19.58
N ILE A 214 17.77 0.01 -18.46
CA ILE A 214 18.06 1.27 -17.81
C ILE A 214 19.52 1.64 -18.02
N THR A 215 19.88 2.90 -17.83
CA THR A 215 21.27 3.37 -17.92
C THR A 215 22.01 3.13 -16.62
N ALA A 216 23.33 3.21 -16.66
CA ALA A 216 24.18 3.18 -15.46
C ALA A 216 23.82 4.29 -14.45
N GLU A 217 23.45 5.49 -14.94
CA GLU A 217 23.02 6.61 -14.11
C GLU A 217 21.70 6.30 -13.40
N GLN A 218 20.72 5.78 -14.12
CA GLN A 218 19.42 5.36 -13.54
C GLN A 218 19.59 4.27 -12.49
N PHE A 219 20.47 3.30 -12.73
CA PHE A 219 20.80 2.30 -11.73
C PHE A 219 21.48 2.92 -10.49
N ALA A 220 22.42 3.86 -10.70
CA ALA A 220 23.07 4.59 -9.60
C ALA A 220 22.03 5.40 -8.76
N HIS A 221 21.03 6.02 -9.38
CA HIS A 221 19.94 6.70 -8.68
C HIS A 221 19.15 5.75 -7.76
N ARG A 222 18.82 4.54 -8.23
CA ARG A 222 18.18 3.50 -7.40
C ARG A 222 19.06 3.11 -6.22
N LEU A 223 20.38 3.02 -6.41
CA LEU A 223 21.32 2.69 -5.32
C LEU A 223 21.39 3.79 -4.26
N ILE A 224 21.33 5.07 -4.64
CA ILE A 224 21.30 6.19 -3.68
C ILE A 224 20.08 6.05 -2.76
N LEU A 225 18.87 5.92 -3.35
CA LEU A 225 17.64 5.73 -2.58
C LEU A 225 17.72 4.49 -1.69
N ARG A 226 18.08 3.34 -2.27
CA ARG A 226 18.19 2.07 -1.55
C ARG A 226 19.16 2.17 -0.36
N LYS A 227 20.33 2.77 -0.54
CA LYS A 227 21.35 2.92 0.51
C LYS A 227 20.82 3.76 1.67
N ALA A 228 20.17 4.88 1.39
CA ALA A 228 19.59 5.73 2.41
C ALA A 228 18.50 5.00 3.21
N MET A 229 17.59 4.31 2.52
CA MET A 229 16.53 3.55 3.17
C MET A 229 17.03 2.42 4.05
N LEU A 230 18.04 1.65 3.56
CA LEU A 230 18.64 0.56 4.32
C LEU A 230 19.38 1.06 5.58
N ALA A 231 20.05 2.22 5.50
CA ALA A 231 20.79 2.82 6.61
C ALA A 231 19.86 3.22 7.77
N HIS A 232 18.60 3.51 7.48
CA HIS A 232 17.62 3.97 8.46
C HIS A 232 16.52 2.94 8.75
N GLY A 233 16.86 1.64 8.66
CA GLY A 233 16.03 0.54 9.18
C GLY A 233 14.93 0.04 8.27
N PHE A 234 14.86 0.49 7.02
CA PHE A 234 13.93 -0.06 6.05
C PHE A 234 14.52 -1.31 5.36
N LYS A 235 13.64 -2.19 4.88
CA LYS A 235 13.95 -3.31 3.99
C LYS A 235 13.29 -3.06 2.63
N PRO A 236 13.97 -3.32 1.51
CA PRO A 236 13.43 -3.15 0.18
C PRO A 236 12.51 -4.32 -0.18
N PHE A 237 11.64 -4.10 -1.14
CA PHE A 237 10.90 -5.17 -1.82
C PHE A 237 11.70 -5.68 -3.05
N PRO A 238 11.71 -6.99 -3.32
CA PRO A 238 12.60 -7.54 -4.35
C PRO A 238 12.24 -7.15 -5.78
N THR A 239 10.98 -6.82 -6.05
CA THR A 239 10.46 -6.59 -7.41
C THR A 239 10.09 -5.14 -7.70
N GLU A 240 10.30 -4.22 -6.72
CA GLU A 240 9.89 -2.81 -6.83
C GLU A 240 10.97 -1.90 -6.24
N TRP A 241 11.64 -1.09 -7.07
CA TRP A 241 12.74 -0.23 -6.64
C TRP A 241 12.29 0.90 -5.69
N TRP A 242 11.01 1.25 -5.73
CA TRP A 242 10.42 2.33 -4.92
C TRP A 242 9.91 1.87 -3.55
N HIS A 243 9.71 0.57 -3.33
CA HIS A 243 8.96 0.01 -2.20
C HIS A 243 9.84 -0.41 -1.04
N PHE A 244 9.57 0.16 0.13
CA PHE A 244 10.33 -0.11 1.35
C PHE A 244 9.41 -0.25 2.55
N THR A 245 9.68 -1.25 3.40
CA THR A 245 8.97 -1.50 4.66
C THR A 245 9.93 -1.35 5.83
N LEU A 246 9.52 -0.69 6.92
CA LEU A 246 10.30 -0.65 8.15
C LEU A 246 10.53 -2.08 8.67
N LYS A 247 11.77 -2.44 9.06
CA LYS A 247 12.10 -3.80 9.53
C LYS A 247 11.36 -4.15 10.81
N ASP A 248 11.38 -3.21 11.76
CA ASP A 248 10.75 -3.36 13.08
C ASP A 248 9.40 -2.62 13.08
N GLU A 249 8.49 -3.05 12.19
CA GLU A 249 7.16 -2.45 12.10
C GLU A 249 6.33 -2.76 13.36
N PRO A 250 5.63 -1.77 13.94
CA PRO A 250 4.89 -1.97 15.20
C PRO A 250 3.65 -2.86 15.05
N PHE A 251 3.14 -3.03 13.82
CA PHE A 251 1.91 -3.78 13.55
C PHE A 251 2.10 -4.82 12.44
N PRO A 252 2.97 -5.84 12.61
CA PRO A 252 3.32 -6.76 11.54
C PRO A 252 2.14 -7.64 11.05
N ASP A 253 1.10 -7.79 11.89
CA ASP A 253 -0.05 -8.66 11.62
C ASP A 253 -1.39 -7.90 11.55
N THR A 254 -1.39 -6.56 11.69
CA THR A 254 -2.61 -5.75 11.69
C THR A 254 -2.81 -5.05 10.34
N TYR A 255 -3.92 -5.34 9.68
CA TYR A 255 -4.31 -4.71 8.42
C TYR A 255 -5.40 -3.67 8.69
N PHE A 256 -5.03 -2.41 8.64
CA PHE A 256 -5.90 -1.27 8.96
C PHE A 256 -6.84 -0.94 7.80
N ASN A 257 -8.00 -0.29 8.13
CA ASN A 257 -9.00 0.05 7.11
C ASN A 257 -9.63 1.45 7.27
N PHE A 258 -9.03 2.31 8.11
CA PHE A 258 -9.47 3.70 8.19
C PHE A 258 -9.07 4.49 6.92
N PRO A 259 -9.82 5.55 6.53
CA PRO A 259 -9.52 6.31 5.33
C PRO A 259 -8.24 7.15 5.45
N VAL A 260 -7.58 7.37 4.31
CA VAL A 260 -6.45 8.31 4.19
C VAL A 260 -6.99 9.73 4.16
N LYS A 261 -7.01 10.36 5.31
CA LYS A 261 -7.38 11.75 5.53
C LYS A 261 -6.75 12.32 6.79
N GLN A 262 -6.69 13.63 6.89
CA GLN A 262 -6.25 14.31 8.09
C GLN A 262 -7.15 13.94 9.28
N LYS A 263 -6.53 13.84 10.47
CA LYS A 263 -7.24 13.53 11.71
C LYS A 263 -8.11 14.67 12.17
#